data_8ad1d59bd2e4ab876049d0892c562a36
#
_entry.id   8ad1d59bd2e4ab876049d0892c562a36
#
_cell.length_a   1.000
_cell.length_b   1.000
_cell.length_c   1.000
_cell.angle_alpha   90.00
_cell.angle_beta   90.00
_cell.angle_gamma   90.00
#
_symmetry.space_group_name_H-M   'P 1'
#
loop_
_entity.id
_entity.type
_entity.pdbx_description
1 polymer ?
#
loop_
_entity_poly.entity_id
_entity_poly.type
_entity_poly.pdbx_seq_one_letter_code
_entity_poly.pdbx_strand_id
1 'polypeptide(L)'
;LHKVFIMEALECLKRIEKESIQTIYIDPPYNTKSSNFEYEDAHADYEKWIEEHLILAKAALKQSGCIFISIDDNKMAEVKIIANEIFGTRNFLGTFITKQATRSNAKHINITHEYVLSYAKNKAFAPGFKILRTLLPIYAKPLKDLMRTIKNVFKQKGQAQAQLILKEQIKELSQKEHFNFLKNYNLVDEKGEIYFAKDLSTPSHPRSVAIQEINLFLEPLKSRGWSSDEKLKELHYQNRLIFKNNRPYEKYYLKESQDNCLSVLDFYSRQGTKDLEKLGLKGLFKTPKPVGLIKYLLLCSTPKNSIILDFFCRQRDNSASGYRS
;
A
#
# COMPACT_ATOMS: atom_id res chain seq x y z
N LEU A 1 -18.12 -7.95 2.63
CA LEU A 1 -19.06 -7.78 3.73
C LEU A 1 -18.44 -6.79 4.74
N HIS A 2 -19.11 -5.68 5.05
CA HIS A 2 -18.69 -4.76 6.10
C HIS A 2 -19.47 -5.08 7.38
N LYS A 3 -18.77 -5.13 8.52
CA LYS A 3 -19.37 -5.31 9.84
C LYS A 3 -18.96 -4.13 10.71
N VAL A 4 -19.91 -3.54 11.41
CA VAL A 4 -19.68 -2.48 12.40
C VAL A 4 -20.12 -3.02 13.75
N PHE A 5 -19.25 -2.89 14.76
CA PHE A 5 -19.54 -3.28 16.13
C PHE A 5 -19.59 -2.01 16.99
N ILE A 6 -20.69 -1.80 17.68
CA ILE A 6 -20.88 -0.68 18.63
C ILE A 6 -20.58 -1.21 20.03
N MET A 7 -19.31 -1.16 20.40
CA MET A 7 -18.81 -1.63 21.70
C MET A 7 -17.46 -1.00 22.01
N GLU A 8 -16.98 -1.18 23.21
CA GLU A 8 -15.65 -0.75 23.65
C GLU A 8 -14.56 -1.55 22.91
N ALA A 9 -13.45 -0.88 22.55
CA ALA A 9 -12.41 -1.45 21.68
C ALA A 9 -11.76 -2.71 22.24
N LEU A 10 -11.41 -2.75 23.53
CA LEU A 10 -10.83 -3.92 24.18
C LEU A 10 -11.79 -5.11 24.17
N GLU A 11 -13.08 -4.85 24.43
CA GLU A 11 -14.10 -5.92 24.38
C GLU A 11 -14.30 -6.45 22.97
N CYS A 12 -14.21 -5.60 21.95
CA CYS A 12 -14.21 -6.00 20.55
C CYS A 12 -13.01 -6.90 20.24
N LEU A 13 -11.81 -6.47 20.61
CA LEU A 13 -10.57 -7.19 20.35
C LEU A 13 -10.51 -8.56 21.02
N LYS A 14 -11.04 -8.70 22.24
CA LYS A 14 -11.15 -10.00 22.95
C LYS A 14 -12.03 -11.02 22.21
N ARG A 15 -13.00 -10.56 21.40
CA ARG A 15 -13.94 -11.40 20.64
C ARG A 15 -13.44 -11.73 19.24
N ILE A 16 -12.41 -11.06 18.75
CA ILE A 16 -11.85 -11.33 17.42
C ILE A 16 -11.04 -12.63 17.46
N GLU A 17 -11.29 -13.49 16.50
CA GLU A 17 -10.54 -14.72 16.30
C GLU A 17 -9.05 -14.41 16.09
N LYS A 18 -8.20 -15.13 16.82
CA LYS A 18 -6.74 -15.00 16.68
C LYS A 18 -6.31 -15.36 15.25
N GLU A 19 -5.31 -14.63 14.75
CA GLU A 19 -4.71 -14.87 13.44
C GLU A 19 -5.69 -14.76 12.24
N SER A 20 -6.79 -14.00 12.42
CA SER A 20 -7.80 -13.81 11.36
C SER A 20 -7.61 -12.52 10.54
N ILE A 21 -6.99 -11.49 11.12
CA ILE A 21 -6.90 -10.15 10.53
C ILE A 21 -5.61 -10.00 9.72
N GLN A 22 -5.71 -9.51 8.48
CA GLN A 22 -4.55 -9.24 7.64
C GLN A 22 -3.95 -7.85 7.89
N THR A 23 -4.80 -6.85 8.05
CA THR A 23 -4.34 -5.47 8.23
C THR A 23 -5.17 -4.79 9.31
N ILE A 24 -4.48 -4.16 10.24
CA ILE A 24 -5.08 -3.30 11.26
C ILE A 24 -4.63 -1.87 10.97
N TYR A 25 -5.58 -0.94 10.95
CA TYR A 25 -5.31 0.49 10.99
C TYR A 25 -5.93 1.07 12.24
N ILE A 26 -5.20 1.90 12.98
CA ILE A 26 -5.71 2.60 14.15
C ILE A 26 -5.30 4.06 14.18
N ASP A 27 -6.21 4.88 14.68
CA ASP A 27 -6.03 6.30 14.98
C ASP A 27 -6.38 6.54 16.46
N PRO A 28 -5.50 6.12 17.41
CA PRO A 28 -5.79 6.23 18.84
C PRO A 28 -5.84 7.69 19.28
N PRO A 29 -6.37 8.00 20.47
CA PRO A 29 -6.21 9.30 21.10
C PRO A 29 -4.75 9.72 21.18
N TYR A 30 -4.45 11.00 20.87
CA TYR A 30 -3.06 11.51 20.89
C TYR A 30 -2.63 12.06 22.26
N ASN A 31 -3.51 12.00 23.25
CA ASN A 31 -3.31 12.45 24.63
C ASN A 31 -2.79 13.90 24.72
N THR A 32 -3.39 14.81 23.94
CA THR A 32 -2.90 16.18 23.73
C THR A 32 -3.16 17.14 24.87
N LYS A 33 -3.91 16.75 25.92
CA LYS A 33 -4.36 17.59 27.04
C LYS A 33 -5.04 18.90 26.58
N SER A 34 -5.50 18.97 25.36
CA SER A 34 -6.14 20.17 24.80
C SER A 34 -7.61 20.17 25.17
N SER A 35 -8.06 21.26 25.82
CA SER A 35 -9.49 21.51 26.15
C SER A 35 -10.41 21.64 24.94
N ASN A 36 -9.88 21.58 23.73
CA ASN A 36 -10.63 21.72 22.48
C ASN A 36 -11.25 20.41 21.97
N PHE A 37 -11.03 19.28 22.62
CA PHE A 37 -11.63 18.00 22.27
C PHE A 37 -12.83 17.71 23.18
N GLU A 38 -13.96 17.31 22.60
CA GLU A 38 -15.24 17.01 23.29
C GLU A 38 -15.26 15.66 24.03
N TYR A 39 -14.12 14.96 24.11
CA TYR A 39 -13.94 13.69 24.82
C TYR A 39 -12.60 13.72 25.57
N GLU A 40 -12.50 12.90 26.59
CA GLU A 40 -11.28 12.72 27.34
C GLU A 40 -10.21 12.11 26.43
N ASP A 41 -9.40 13.00 25.80
CA ASP A 41 -8.20 12.59 25.04
C ASP A 41 -7.06 12.23 26.02
N ALA A 42 -7.28 12.43 27.32
CA ALA A 42 -6.31 12.23 28.38
C ALA A 42 -6.63 10.96 29.16
N HIS A 43 -5.96 9.86 28.84
CA HIS A 43 -5.94 8.67 29.69
C HIS A 43 -4.89 8.86 30.80
N ALA A 44 -5.27 8.65 32.05
CA ALA A 44 -4.37 8.82 33.21
C ALA A 44 -3.15 7.87 33.12
N ASP A 45 -3.32 6.71 32.51
CA ASP A 45 -2.25 5.71 32.24
C ASP A 45 -2.31 5.32 30.76
N TYR A 46 -1.97 6.28 29.90
CA TYR A 46 -2.05 6.12 28.46
C TYR A 46 -1.17 4.96 27.96
N GLU A 47 0.02 4.83 28.52
CA GLU A 47 1.00 3.81 28.10
C GLU A 47 0.42 2.41 28.32
N LYS A 48 -0.12 2.12 29.49
CA LYS A 48 -0.76 0.84 29.80
C LYS A 48 -2.00 0.60 28.94
N TRP A 49 -2.80 1.65 28.77
CA TRP A 49 -4.01 1.58 27.94
C TRP A 49 -3.69 1.19 26.50
N ILE A 50 -2.73 1.83 25.84
CA ILE A 50 -2.34 1.50 24.46
C ILE A 50 -1.64 0.15 24.37
N GLU A 51 -0.85 -0.23 25.39
CA GLU A 51 -0.19 -1.53 25.48
C GLU A 51 -1.19 -2.68 25.42
N GLU A 52 -2.25 -2.64 26.25
CA GLU A 52 -3.31 -3.66 26.28
C GLU A 52 -3.97 -3.82 24.90
N HIS A 53 -4.27 -2.72 24.22
CA HIS A 53 -4.83 -2.74 22.88
C HIS A 53 -3.89 -3.36 21.86
N LEU A 54 -2.61 -3.00 21.89
CA LEU A 54 -1.61 -3.50 20.93
C LEU A 54 -1.30 -4.98 21.13
N ILE A 55 -1.33 -5.49 22.36
CA ILE A 55 -1.17 -6.93 22.67
C ILE A 55 -2.31 -7.73 22.00
N LEU A 56 -3.56 -7.31 22.18
CA LEU A 56 -4.72 -7.98 21.58
C LEU A 56 -4.73 -7.82 20.04
N ALA A 57 -4.36 -6.64 19.53
CA ALA A 57 -4.23 -6.40 18.11
C ALA A 57 -3.20 -7.35 17.47
N LYS A 58 -2.03 -7.53 18.09
CA LYS A 58 -1.01 -8.49 17.63
C LYS A 58 -1.55 -9.93 17.64
N ALA A 59 -2.31 -10.33 18.67
CA ALA A 59 -2.91 -11.66 18.71
C ALA A 59 -3.89 -11.89 17.56
N ALA A 60 -4.70 -10.89 17.20
CA ALA A 60 -5.66 -10.94 16.10
C ALA A 60 -5.00 -10.98 14.71
N LEU A 61 -3.81 -10.42 14.53
CA LEU A 61 -3.10 -10.42 13.26
C LEU A 61 -2.67 -11.81 12.81
N LYS A 62 -2.81 -12.09 11.52
CA LYS A 62 -2.17 -13.23 10.83
C LYS A 62 -0.66 -13.14 10.92
N GLN A 63 0.06 -14.24 10.70
CA GLN A 63 1.53 -14.22 10.63
C GLN A 63 2.06 -13.25 9.56
N SER A 64 1.35 -13.15 8.43
CA SER A 64 1.65 -12.19 7.35
C SER A 64 1.04 -10.79 7.57
N GLY A 65 0.31 -10.59 8.67
CA GLY A 65 -0.44 -9.38 8.94
C GLY A 65 0.42 -8.21 9.41
N CYS A 66 -0.08 -6.99 9.22
CA CYS A 66 0.57 -5.76 9.65
C CYS A 66 -0.41 -4.79 10.31
N ILE A 67 0.12 -3.90 11.15
CA ILE A 67 -0.60 -2.81 11.80
C ILE A 67 -0.01 -1.46 11.40
N PHE A 68 -0.89 -0.48 11.21
CA PHE A 68 -0.59 0.93 11.01
C PHE A 68 -1.17 1.72 12.19
N ILE A 69 -0.33 2.53 12.84
CA ILE A 69 -0.68 3.31 14.03
C ILE A 69 -0.44 4.78 13.72
N SER A 70 -1.50 5.55 13.52
CA SER A 70 -1.41 7.01 13.39
C SER A 70 -1.12 7.65 14.74
N ILE A 71 -0.20 8.60 14.77
CA ILE A 71 0.20 9.30 16.01
C ILE A 71 0.90 10.62 15.65
N ASP A 72 0.90 11.59 16.56
CA ASP A 72 1.66 12.82 16.46
C ASP A 72 2.85 12.85 17.44
N ASP A 73 3.59 13.99 17.48
CA ASP A 73 4.76 14.17 18.34
C ASP A 73 4.46 14.03 19.84
N ASN A 74 3.20 14.20 20.28
CA ASN A 74 2.87 14.13 21.70
C ASN A 74 3.09 12.73 22.30
N LYS A 75 2.89 11.66 21.53
CA LYS A 75 2.98 10.27 21.98
C LYS A 75 3.74 9.33 21.04
N MET A 76 4.38 9.86 19.99
CA MET A 76 5.11 9.06 19.03
C MET A 76 6.21 8.22 19.67
N ALA A 77 6.99 8.82 20.57
CA ALA A 77 8.13 8.16 21.21
C ALA A 77 7.68 7.00 22.11
N GLU A 78 6.69 7.24 22.98
CA GLU A 78 6.18 6.25 23.91
C GLU A 78 5.50 5.09 23.16
N VAL A 79 4.62 5.40 22.21
CA VAL A 79 3.93 4.37 21.41
C VAL A 79 4.94 3.54 20.62
N LYS A 80 6.01 4.15 20.10
CA LYS A 80 7.06 3.42 19.40
C LYS A 80 7.83 2.46 20.30
N ILE A 81 8.12 2.86 21.54
CA ILE A 81 8.79 2.00 22.53
C ILE A 81 7.89 0.79 22.84
N ILE A 82 6.63 1.04 23.20
CA ILE A 82 5.65 -0.01 23.52
C ILE A 82 5.45 -0.96 22.33
N ALA A 83 5.31 -0.42 21.14
CA ALA A 83 5.16 -1.24 19.94
C ALA A 83 6.41 -2.07 19.63
N ASN A 84 7.63 -1.56 19.91
CA ASN A 84 8.88 -2.30 19.81
C ASN A 84 8.94 -3.48 20.79
N GLU A 85 8.43 -3.31 22.00
CA GLU A 85 8.38 -4.37 23.02
C GLU A 85 7.36 -5.46 22.61
N ILE A 86 6.18 -5.04 22.18
CA ILE A 86 5.11 -5.97 21.81
C ILE A 86 5.42 -6.70 20.50
N PHE A 87 5.71 -5.99 19.42
CA PHE A 87 5.92 -6.58 18.10
C PHE A 87 7.34 -7.10 17.88
N GLY A 88 8.32 -6.53 18.58
CA GLY A 88 9.75 -6.74 18.41
C GLY A 88 10.33 -5.76 17.38
N THR A 89 11.48 -5.17 17.66
CA THR A 89 12.16 -4.18 16.81
C THR A 89 12.43 -4.70 15.38
N ARG A 90 12.75 -5.98 15.24
CA ARG A 90 12.98 -6.66 13.95
C ARG A 90 11.74 -6.67 13.05
N ASN A 91 10.54 -6.56 13.62
CA ASN A 91 9.27 -6.55 12.90
C ASN A 91 8.79 -5.14 12.54
N PHE A 92 9.56 -4.12 12.89
CA PHE A 92 9.31 -2.76 12.42
C PHE A 92 9.50 -2.67 10.90
N LEU A 93 8.50 -2.14 10.20
CA LEU A 93 8.48 -2.02 8.74
C LEU A 93 8.94 -0.61 8.29
N GLY A 94 8.62 0.41 9.09
CA GLY A 94 8.97 1.80 8.81
C GLY A 94 7.98 2.79 9.43
N THR A 95 8.28 4.07 9.27
CA THR A 95 7.39 5.17 9.65
C THR A 95 6.99 5.93 8.39
N PHE A 96 5.69 6.14 8.18
CA PHE A 96 5.21 7.09 7.20
C PHE A 96 5.02 8.45 7.86
N ILE A 97 5.35 9.51 7.12
CA ILE A 97 5.14 10.90 7.50
C ILE A 97 4.06 11.47 6.59
N THR A 98 2.99 12.00 7.17
CA THR A 98 1.90 12.65 6.46
C THR A 98 1.89 14.14 6.75
N LYS A 99 1.38 14.95 5.82
CA LYS A 99 1.40 16.41 5.96
C LYS A 99 0.16 16.91 6.69
N GLN A 100 0.37 17.85 7.60
CA GLN A 100 -0.71 18.63 8.21
C GLN A 100 -0.85 20.00 7.54
N ALA A 101 -1.95 20.68 7.82
CA ALA A 101 -2.14 22.06 7.40
C ALA A 101 -1.15 22.98 8.12
N THR A 102 -0.48 23.82 7.37
CA THR A 102 0.44 24.82 7.90
C THR A 102 -0.33 25.80 8.82
N ARG A 103 0.11 25.95 10.08
CA ARG A 103 -0.34 26.99 11.00
C ARG A 103 0.75 28.06 11.04
N SER A 104 0.38 29.35 10.95
CA SER A 104 1.34 30.45 10.86
C SER A 104 1.80 31.02 12.20
N ASN A 105 1.27 30.55 13.36
CA ASN A 105 1.44 31.20 14.65
C ASN A 105 2.34 30.42 15.64
N ALA A 106 3.19 29.53 15.16
CA ALA A 106 4.10 28.82 16.03
C ALA A 106 5.26 29.72 16.48
N LYS A 107 5.49 29.81 17.79
CA LYS A 107 6.61 30.58 18.36
C LYS A 107 7.99 29.97 18.04
N HIS A 108 8.04 28.65 17.89
CA HIS A 108 9.26 27.90 17.63
C HIS A 108 9.15 27.16 16.30
N ILE A 109 9.06 25.85 16.34
CA ILE A 109 8.95 25.03 15.14
C ILE A 109 7.47 24.83 14.80
N ASN A 110 7.10 25.12 13.56
CA ASN A 110 5.77 24.84 13.05
C ASN A 110 5.68 23.37 12.62
N ILE A 111 5.08 22.55 13.48
CA ILE A 111 4.88 21.12 13.20
C ILE A 111 3.81 20.98 12.12
N THR A 112 4.19 20.42 10.99
CA THR A 112 3.36 20.29 9.79
C THR A 112 3.18 18.85 9.34
N HIS A 113 3.35 17.88 10.24
CA HIS A 113 3.29 16.46 9.94
C HIS A 113 2.69 15.65 11.08
N GLU A 114 2.31 14.43 10.76
CA GLU A 114 1.95 13.34 11.66
C GLU A 114 2.67 12.08 11.19
N TYR A 115 2.68 11.08 12.04
CA TYR A 115 3.33 9.80 11.77
C TYR A 115 2.31 8.68 11.60
N VAL A 116 2.67 7.66 10.82
CA VAL A 116 2.03 6.35 10.85
C VAL A 116 3.12 5.31 11.07
N LEU A 117 3.20 4.76 12.27
CA LEU A 117 4.10 3.65 12.60
C LEU A 117 3.57 2.37 11.97
N SER A 118 4.45 1.56 11.39
CA SER A 118 4.05 0.29 10.78
C SER A 118 4.87 -0.88 11.29
N TYR A 119 4.18 -1.92 11.72
CA TYR A 119 4.75 -3.18 12.22
C TYR A 119 4.11 -4.37 11.55
N ALA A 120 4.88 -5.42 11.31
CA ALA A 120 4.36 -6.74 10.97
C ALA A 120 4.22 -7.58 12.23
N LYS A 121 3.30 -8.56 12.24
CA LYS A 121 3.35 -9.63 13.24
C LYS A 121 4.62 -10.45 13.10
N ASN A 122 4.97 -10.82 11.86
CA ASN A 122 6.24 -11.43 11.50
C ASN A 122 6.70 -10.92 10.13
N LYS A 123 7.77 -10.12 10.12
CA LYS A 123 8.31 -9.46 8.93
C LYS A 123 8.71 -10.43 7.81
N ALA A 124 9.11 -11.66 8.16
CA ALA A 124 9.49 -12.67 7.18
C ALA A 124 8.30 -13.12 6.31
N PHE A 125 7.09 -13.05 6.82
CA PHE A 125 5.85 -13.42 6.12
C PHE A 125 5.06 -12.22 5.61
N ALA A 126 5.40 -11.00 6.05
CA ALA A 126 4.69 -9.80 5.63
C ALA A 126 4.90 -9.55 4.12
N PRO A 127 3.87 -9.10 3.38
CA PRO A 127 4.02 -8.73 1.98
C PRO A 127 4.98 -7.56 1.84
N GLY A 128 5.74 -7.53 0.74
CA GLY A 128 6.51 -6.33 0.39
C GLY A 128 5.57 -5.16 0.08
N PHE A 129 5.83 -4.00 0.65
CA PHE A 129 4.99 -2.82 0.44
C PHE A 129 5.26 -2.22 -0.94
N LYS A 130 4.35 -2.54 -1.87
CA LYS A 130 4.40 -2.05 -3.25
C LYS A 130 3.04 -1.53 -3.67
N ILE A 131 3.05 -0.51 -4.51
CA ILE A 131 1.83 0.09 -5.05
C ILE A 131 1.91 0.17 -6.58
N LEU A 132 0.79 -0.06 -7.26
CA LEU A 132 0.71 0.13 -8.70
C LEU A 132 0.96 1.61 -9.04
N ARG A 133 1.89 1.88 -9.96
CA ARG A 133 2.19 3.26 -10.41
C ARG A 133 0.95 3.98 -10.95
N THR A 134 0.05 3.26 -11.58
CA THR A 134 -1.23 3.80 -12.09
C THR A 134 -2.16 4.32 -10.99
N LEU A 135 -1.89 4.04 -9.72
CA LEU A 135 -2.66 4.52 -8.57
C LEU A 135 -1.99 5.72 -7.88
N LEU A 136 -0.71 5.97 -8.17
CA LEU A 136 0.03 7.10 -7.60
C LEU A 136 -0.30 8.39 -8.39
N PRO A 137 -0.68 9.50 -7.72
CA PRO A 137 -1.09 10.74 -8.39
C PRO A 137 -0.10 11.24 -9.45
N ILE A 138 1.21 11.16 -9.16
CA ILE A 138 2.27 11.60 -10.04
C ILE A 138 2.32 10.82 -11.37
N TYR A 139 1.94 9.54 -11.36
CA TYR A 139 1.98 8.66 -12.53
C TYR A 139 0.62 8.41 -13.15
N ALA A 140 -0.47 8.49 -12.38
CA ALA A 140 -1.78 7.97 -12.76
C ALA A 140 -2.28 8.53 -14.10
N LYS A 141 -2.28 9.86 -14.26
CA LYS A 141 -2.76 10.49 -15.51
C LYS A 141 -1.80 10.25 -16.67
N PRO A 142 -0.49 10.54 -16.56
CA PRO A 142 0.45 10.31 -17.68
C PRO A 142 0.47 8.87 -18.17
N LEU A 143 0.45 7.86 -17.26
CA LEU A 143 0.46 6.46 -17.66
C LEU A 143 -0.85 6.04 -18.33
N LYS A 144 -2.00 6.50 -17.83
CA LYS A 144 -3.30 6.23 -18.45
C LYS A 144 -3.41 6.84 -19.85
N ASP A 145 -2.92 8.06 -20.00
CA ASP A 145 -2.94 8.75 -21.31
C ASP A 145 -2.00 8.04 -22.30
N LEU A 146 -0.79 7.67 -21.89
CA LEU A 146 0.14 6.88 -22.69
C LEU A 146 -0.49 5.57 -23.17
N MET A 147 -1.00 4.75 -22.23
CA MET A 147 -1.62 3.46 -22.56
C MET A 147 -2.80 3.63 -23.51
N ARG A 148 -3.64 4.65 -23.29
CA ARG A 148 -4.80 4.94 -24.14
C ARG A 148 -4.37 5.35 -25.55
N THR A 149 -3.37 6.23 -25.67
CA THR A 149 -2.84 6.67 -26.97
C THR A 149 -2.30 5.50 -27.76
N ILE A 150 -1.45 4.68 -27.17
CA ILE A 150 -0.85 3.52 -27.83
C ILE A 150 -1.92 2.52 -28.27
N LYS A 151 -2.92 2.25 -27.39
CA LYS A 151 -4.04 1.37 -27.73
C LYS A 151 -4.86 1.87 -28.92
N ASN A 152 -5.09 3.18 -29.01
CA ASN A 152 -5.81 3.79 -30.13
C ASN A 152 -5.00 3.73 -31.44
N VAL A 153 -3.71 4.05 -31.39
CA VAL A 153 -2.81 3.92 -32.54
C VAL A 153 -2.75 2.48 -33.04
N PHE A 154 -2.62 1.53 -32.13
CA PHE A 154 -2.64 0.09 -32.46
C PHE A 154 -3.90 -0.30 -33.22
N LYS A 155 -5.09 0.12 -32.74
CA LYS A 155 -6.37 -0.19 -33.39
C LYS A 155 -6.49 0.42 -34.80
N GLN A 156 -5.94 1.61 -35.02
CA GLN A 156 -6.08 2.35 -36.26
C GLN A 156 -4.98 2.04 -37.29
N LYS A 157 -3.74 1.82 -36.84
CA LYS A 157 -2.54 1.77 -37.68
C LYS A 157 -1.67 0.54 -37.46
N GLY A 158 -2.10 -0.37 -36.57
CA GLY A 158 -1.38 -1.62 -36.29
C GLY A 158 -0.19 -1.48 -35.34
N GLN A 159 0.44 -2.62 -35.08
CA GLN A 159 1.48 -2.77 -34.05
C GLN A 159 2.77 -1.98 -34.37
N ALA A 160 3.21 -1.98 -35.63
CA ALA A 160 4.44 -1.31 -36.02
C ALA A 160 4.38 0.19 -35.76
N GLN A 161 3.26 0.84 -36.12
CA GLN A 161 3.07 2.28 -35.88
C GLN A 161 2.91 2.59 -34.39
N ALA A 162 2.19 1.75 -33.64
CA ALA A 162 2.07 1.89 -32.19
C ALA A 162 3.43 1.79 -31.51
N GLN A 163 4.31 0.92 -31.99
CA GLN A 163 5.67 0.76 -31.50
C GLN A 163 6.55 2.00 -31.74
N LEU A 164 6.42 2.66 -32.88
CA LEU A 164 7.13 3.91 -33.17
C LEU A 164 6.67 5.04 -32.26
N ILE A 165 5.37 5.28 -32.17
CA ILE A 165 4.79 6.32 -31.30
C ILE A 165 5.15 6.07 -29.82
N LEU A 166 5.14 4.80 -29.37
CA LEU A 166 5.56 4.46 -28.01
C LEU A 166 6.98 4.93 -27.71
N LYS A 167 7.94 4.66 -28.61
CA LYS A 167 9.33 5.07 -28.44
C LYS A 167 9.49 6.60 -28.32
N GLU A 168 8.76 7.36 -29.14
CA GLU A 168 8.76 8.82 -29.09
C GLU A 168 8.20 9.33 -27.77
N GLN A 169 7.05 8.84 -27.34
CA GLN A 169 6.42 9.27 -26.09
C GLN A 169 7.23 8.88 -24.84
N ILE A 170 7.87 7.72 -24.85
CA ILE A 170 8.79 7.32 -23.77
C ILE A 170 9.98 8.26 -23.70
N LYS A 171 10.57 8.64 -24.86
CA LYS A 171 11.69 9.58 -24.91
C LYS A 171 11.32 10.92 -24.29
N GLU A 172 10.12 11.42 -24.55
CA GLU A 172 9.60 12.67 -23.99
C GLU A 172 9.34 12.53 -22.47
N LEU A 173 8.55 11.55 -22.05
CA LEU A 173 8.16 11.36 -20.64
C LEU A 173 9.38 11.07 -19.75
N SER A 174 10.35 10.28 -20.23
CA SER A 174 11.53 9.89 -19.47
C SER A 174 12.57 10.99 -19.29
N GLN A 175 12.35 12.20 -19.82
CA GLN A 175 13.13 13.39 -19.48
C GLN A 175 12.92 13.80 -18.01
N LYS A 176 11.77 13.48 -17.43
CA LYS A 176 11.51 13.65 -16.00
C LYS A 176 12.04 12.42 -15.25
N GLU A 177 12.92 12.65 -14.27
CA GLU A 177 13.66 11.60 -13.55
C GLU A 177 12.76 10.47 -13.03
N HIS A 178 11.62 10.79 -12.43
CA HIS A 178 10.69 9.81 -11.90
C HIS A 178 10.02 8.92 -12.97
N PHE A 179 10.09 9.27 -14.25
CA PHE A 179 9.61 8.43 -15.36
C PHE A 179 10.73 7.61 -16.04
N ASN A 180 11.97 7.61 -15.53
CA ASN A 180 13.07 6.85 -16.13
C ASN A 180 12.77 5.34 -16.28
N PHE A 181 11.94 4.77 -15.41
CA PHE A 181 11.52 3.37 -15.49
C PHE A 181 10.80 3.02 -16.80
N LEU A 182 10.16 4.01 -17.47
CA LEU A 182 9.48 3.81 -18.76
C LEU A 182 10.41 3.37 -19.87
N LYS A 183 11.71 3.67 -19.80
CA LYS A 183 12.71 3.23 -20.79
C LYS A 183 12.75 1.71 -20.99
N ASN A 184 12.34 0.95 -19.97
CA ASN A 184 12.24 -0.51 -20.06
C ASN A 184 10.98 -0.93 -20.82
N TYR A 185 9.87 -0.16 -20.74
CA TYR A 185 8.55 -0.49 -21.30
C TYR A 185 8.43 -0.08 -22.77
N ASN A 186 9.30 -0.62 -23.61
CA ASN A 186 9.48 -0.16 -24.98
C ASN A 186 8.87 -1.09 -26.03
N LEU A 187 7.99 -2.01 -25.65
CA LEU A 187 7.36 -2.99 -26.53
C LEU A 187 5.84 -2.91 -26.46
N VAL A 188 5.19 -3.18 -27.59
CA VAL A 188 3.72 -3.31 -27.72
C VAL A 188 3.42 -4.73 -28.14
N ASP A 189 2.47 -5.39 -27.49
CA ASP A 189 2.07 -6.74 -27.81
C ASP A 189 0.99 -6.80 -28.92
N GLU A 190 0.56 -8.01 -29.26
CA GLU A 190 -0.48 -8.32 -30.23
C GLU A 190 -1.89 -7.83 -29.85
N LYS A 191 -2.05 -7.30 -28.64
CA LYS A 191 -3.29 -6.69 -28.11
C LYS A 191 -3.19 -5.17 -27.96
N GLY A 192 -2.05 -4.56 -28.33
CA GLY A 192 -1.78 -3.15 -28.16
C GLY A 192 -1.45 -2.75 -26.71
N GLU A 193 -1.06 -3.69 -25.86
CA GLU A 193 -0.65 -3.44 -24.48
C GLU A 193 0.86 -3.18 -24.40
N ILE A 194 1.25 -2.20 -23.57
CA ILE A 194 2.64 -1.84 -23.38
C ILE A 194 3.29 -2.78 -22.36
N TYR A 195 4.45 -3.33 -22.70
CA TYR A 195 5.19 -4.21 -21.80
C TYR A 195 6.72 -4.04 -21.94
N PHE A 196 7.47 -4.60 -21.00
CA PHE A 196 8.89 -4.88 -21.18
C PHE A 196 9.17 -6.37 -21.05
N ALA A 197 10.20 -6.82 -21.72
CA ALA A 197 10.67 -8.20 -21.64
C ALA A 197 11.51 -8.36 -20.38
N LYS A 198 10.91 -8.84 -19.30
CA LYS A 198 11.58 -9.08 -18.02
C LYS A 198 12.32 -10.41 -18.07
N ASP A 199 13.63 -10.38 -17.83
CA ASP A 199 14.48 -11.57 -17.77
C ASP A 199 13.99 -12.54 -16.68
N LEU A 200 13.89 -13.81 -17.02
CA LEU A 200 13.49 -14.89 -16.11
C LEU A 200 14.65 -15.65 -15.50
N SER A 201 15.90 -15.19 -15.70
CA SER A 201 17.03 -15.70 -14.94
C SER A 201 17.00 -15.22 -13.48
N THR A 202 17.40 -16.09 -12.55
CA THR A 202 17.38 -15.82 -11.12
C THR A 202 18.78 -15.96 -10.52
N PRO A 203 19.08 -15.29 -9.38
CA PRO A 203 20.34 -15.47 -8.65
C PRO A 203 20.35 -16.80 -7.87
N SER A 204 20.07 -17.90 -8.56
CA SER A 204 20.09 -19.27 -8.05
C SER A 204 21.15 -20.09 -8.79
N HIS A 205 21.43 -21.31 -8.31
CA HIS A 205 22.38 -22.20 -9.00
C HIS A 205 21.96 -22.48 -10.45
N PRO A 206 22.94 -22.62 -11.38
CA PRO A 206 22.65 -23.01 -12.75
C PRO A 206 21.88 -24.32 -12.79
N ARG A 207 20.83 -24.38 -13.60
CA ARG A 207 20.05 -25.58 -13.87
C ARG A 207 19.55 -25.58 -15.31
N SER A 208 19.42 -26.73 -15.90
CA SER A 208 18.62 -26.94 -17.11
C SER A 208 17.13 -26.96 -16.74
N VAL A 209 16.28 -26.64 -17.70
CA VAL A 209 14.83 -26.77 -17.59
C VAL A 209 14.34 -27.68 -18.72
N ALA A 210 13.49 -28.66 -18.38
CA ALA A 210 12.84 -29.53 -19.32
C ALA A 210 11.37 -29.71 -18.92
N ILE A 211 10.48 -28.95 -19.56
CA ILE A 211 9.03 -28.96 -19.27
C ILE A 211 8.29 -29.47 -20.50
N GLN A 212 8.01 -30.76 -20.54
CA GLN A 212 7.41 -31.44 -21.69
C GLN A 212 6.02 -30.88 -22.05
N GLU A 213 5.17 -30.55 -21.04
CA GLU A 213 3.80 -30.07 -21.23
C GLU A 213 3.71 -28.78 -22.06
N ILE A 214 4.77 -27.98 -22.09
CA ILE A 214 4.84 -26.72 -22.85
C ILE A 214 5.97 -26.75 -23.90
N ASN A 215 6.56 -27.92 -24.15
CA ASN A 215 7.67 -28.12 -25.06
C ASN A 215 8.83 -27.12 -24.84
N LEU A 216 9.22 -26.93 -23.58
CA LEU A 216 10.24 -25.97 -23.18
C LEU A 216 11.51 -26.68 -22.71
N PHE A 217 12.63 -26.39 -23.38
CA PHE A 217 13.95 -26.84 -23.01
C PHE A 217 14.88 -25.64 -22.91
N LEU A 218 15.58 -25.49 -21.78
CA LEU A 218 16.54 -24.40 -21.56
C LEU A 218 17.83 -24.96 -21.03
N GLU A 219 18.93 -24.55 -21.65
CA GLU A 219 20.26 -24.85 -21.19
C GLU A 219 20.62 -24.08 -19.91
N PRO A 220 21.48 -24.62 -19.05
CA PRO A 220 21.91 -23.94 -17.85
C PRO A 220 22.71 -22.68 -18.17
N LEU A 221 22.54 -21.63 -17.39
CA LEU A 221 23.38 -20.43 -17.48
C LEU A 221 24.71 -20.64 -16.73
N LYS A 222 25.75 -19.88 -17.09
CA LYS A 222 27.07 -20.01 -16.44
C LYS A 222 27.06 -19.72 -14.93
N SER A 223 26.24 -18.75 -14.45
CA SER A 223 26.29 -18.26 -13.07
C SER A 223 24.90 -17.96 -12.48
N ARG A 224 23.83 -18.28 -13.17
CA ARG A 224 22.46 -17.99 -12.76
C ARG A 224 21.56 -19.17 -13.08
N GLY A 225 20.48 -19.31 -12.33
CA GLY A 225 19.43 -20.27 -12.65
C GLY A 225 18.29 -19.64 -13.44
N TRP A 226 17.30 -20.46 -13.74
CA TRP A 226 16.02 -20.02 -14.31
C TRP A 226 14.94 -19.94 -13.23
N SER A 227 13.90 -19.16 -13.47
CA SER A 227 12.67 -19.17 -12.67
C SER A 227 12.12 -20.58 -12.54
N SER A 228 11.28 -20.83 -11.53
CA SER A 228 10.69 -22.14 -11.27
C SER A 228 9.86 -22.65 -12.46
N ASP A 229 9.72 -23.95 -12.56
CA ASP A 229 8.95 -24.60 -13.63
C ASP A 229 7.48 -24.19 -13.59
N GLU A 230 6.91 -24.05 -12.37
CA GLU A 230 5.55 -23.58 -12.15
C GLU A 230 5.36 -22.17 -12.74
N LYS A 231 6.34 -21.28 -12.48
CA LYS A 231 6.28 -19.90 -13.02
C LYS A 231 6.38 -19.87 -14.53
N LEU A 232 7.24 -20.69 -15.12
CA LEU A 232 7.38 -20.79 -16.56
C LEU A 232 6.12 -21.34 -17.22
N LYS A 233 5.50 -22.38 -16.66
CA LYS A 233 4.20 -22.92 -17.08
C LYS A 233 3.10 -21.87 -16.98
N GLU A 234 2.99 -21.20 -15.84
CA GLU A 234 1.99 -20.13 -15.62
C GLU A 234 2.08 -19.04 -16.70
N LEU A 235 3.30 -18.53 -16.96
CA LEU A 235 3.53 -17.52 -17.98
C LEU A 235 3.21 -18.00 -19.40
N HIS A 236 3.50 -19.27 -19.71
CA HIS A 236 3.14 -19.85 -20.97
C HIS A 236 1.62 -19.88 -21.19
N TYR A 237 0.87 -20.43 -20.25
CA TYR A 237 -0.61 -20.49 -20.33
C TYR A 237 -1.29 -19.12 -20.32
N GLN A 238 -0.64 -18.11 -19.74
CA GLN A 238 -1.10 -16.72 -19.79
C GLN A 238 -0.70 -15.98 -21.08
N ASN A 239 -0.01 -16.64 -22.04
CA ASN A 239 0.59 -16.00 -23.23
C ASN A 239 1.54 -14.85 -22.89
N ARG A 240 2.27 -14.99 -21.78
CA ARG A 240 3.22 -14.00 -21.27
C ARG A 240 4.67 -14.45 -21.39
N LEU A 241 4.92 -15.70 -21.70
CA LEU A 241 6.28 -16.23 -21.95
C LEU A 241 6.69 -15.91 -23.39
N ILE A 242 7.80 -15.22 -23.56
CA ILE A 242 8.39 -14.88 -24.85
C ILE A 242 9.86 -15.25 -24.88
N PHE A 243 10.42 -15.42 -26.07
CA PHE A 243 11.81 -15.79 -26.27
C PHE A 243 12.56 -14.72 -27.06
N LYS A 244 13.79 -14.41 -26.62
CA LYS A 244 14.76 -13.60 -27.36
C LYS A 244 16.11 -14.32 -27.28
N ASN A 245 16.68 -14.62 -28.42
CA ASN A 245 17.96 -15.36 -28.49
C ASN A 245 17.97 -16.61 -27.62
N ASN A 246 16.94 -17.44 -27.72
CA ASN A 246 16.71 -18.68 -26.95
C ASN A 246 16.63 -18.50 -25.43
N ARG A 247 16.46 -17.27 -24.93
CA ARG A 247 16.27 -16.99 -23.51
C ARG A 247 14.82 -16.61 -23.23
N PRO A 248 14.23 -17.13 -22.15
CA PRO A 248 12.85 -16.81 -21.77
C PRO A 248 12.76 -15.43 -21.08
N TYR A 249 11.72 -14.70 -21.42
CA TYR A 249 11.35 -13.43 -20.80
C TYR A 249 9.86 -13.43 -20.51
N GLU A 250 9.45 -12.67 -19.49
CA GLU A 250 8.07 -12.39 -19.17
C GLU A 250 7.61 -11.09 -19.88
N LYS A 251 6.42 -11.09 -20.52
CA LYS A 251 5.72 -9.85 -20.86
C LYS A 251 5.24 -9.21 -19.56
N TYR A 252 6.04 -8.28 -19.00
CA TYR A 252 5.64 -7.54 -17.78
C TYR A 252 4.98 -6.23 -18.18
N TYR A 253 3.66 -6.15 -17.99
CA TYR A 253 2.85 -5.05 -18.52
C TYR A 253 2.98 -3.75 -17.72
N LEU A 254 2.96 -2.60 -18.43
CA LEU A 254 3.02 -1.28 -17.81
C LEU A 254 1.88 -1.04 -16.80
N LYS A 255 0.68 -1.54 -17.09
CA LYS A 255 -0.48 -1.47 -16.18
C LYS A 255 -0.27 -2.18 -14.84
N GLU A 256 0.66 -3.13 -14.78
CA GLU A 256 1.03 -3.91 -13.59
C GLU A 256 2.29 -3.36 -12.91
N SER A 257 2.88 -2.30 -13.49
CA SER A 257 4.10 -1.72 -12.92
C SER A 257 3.89 -1.21 -11.52
N GLN A 258 4.79 -1.58 -10.62
CA GLN A 258 4.72 -1.22 -9.20
C GLN A 258 5.89 -0.32 -8.81
N ASP A 259 5.70 0.44 -7.76
CA ASP A 259 6.74 1.17 -7.07
C ASP A 259 6.79 0.76 -5.59
N ASN A 260 7.91 1.00 -4.94
CA ASN A 260 8.00 0.87 -3.49
C ASN A 260 7.20 1.99 -2.83
N CYS A 261 6.60 1.70 -1.67
CA CYS A 261 5.93 2.73 -0.89
C CYS A 261 6.94 3.74 -0.36
N LEU A 262 6.64 5.02 -0.54
CA LEU A 262 7.45 6.12 -0.01
C LEU A 262 7.09 6.38 1.45
N SER A 263 8.06 6.75 2.26
CA SER A 263 7.83 7.08 3.68
C SER A 263 7.26 8.49 3.89
N VAL A 264 7.49 9.42 2.97
CA VAL A 264 6.91 10.77 3.03
C VAL A 264 5.77 10.87 2.03
N LEU A 265 4.57 11.15 2.54
CA LEU A 265 3.33 11.09 1.76
C LEU A 265 2.68 12.47 1.64
N ASP A 266 2.21 12.82 0.45
CA ASP A 266 1.53 14.08 0.16
C ASP A 266 0.01 14.00 0.46
N PHE A 267 -0.34 13.52 1.64
CA PHE A 267 -1.72 13.54 2.14
C PHE A 267 -1.85 14.59 3.22
N TYR A 268 -2.68 15.60 2.96
CA TYR A 268 -2.95 16.68 3.90
C TYR A 268 -4.19 16.38 4.74
N SER A 269 -4.14 16.60 6.05
CA SER A 269 -5.26 16.36 6.98
C SER A 269 -6.58 17.03 6.53
N ARG A 270 -6.52 18.23 5.94
CA ARG A 270 -7.69 18.92 5.38
C ARG A 270 -8.43 18.16 4.27
N GLN A 271 -7.78 17.18 3.62
CA GLN A 271 -8.48 16.35 2.63
C GLN A 271 -9.54 15.47 3.28
N GLY A 272 -9.32 14.98 4.51
CA GLY A 272 -10.31 14.21 5.24
C GLY A 272 -11.63 14.96 5.42
N THR A 273 -11.57 16.26 5.80
CA THR A 273 -12.76 17.10 5.89
C THR A 273 -13.49 17.23 4.55
N LYS A 274 -12.74 17.46 3.47
CA LYS A 274 -13.32 17.54 2.12
C LYS A 274 -13.92 16.21 1.65
N ASP A 275 -13.30 15.10 2.04
CA ASP A 275 -13.81 13.77 1.69
C ASP A 275 -15.15 13.49 2.42
N LEU A 276 -15.29 13.89 3.69
CA LEU A 276 -16.57 13.82 4.42
C LEU A 276 -17.64 14.77 3.84
N GLU A 277 -17.25 15.98 3.44
CA GLU A 277 -18.18 16.92 2.77
C GLU A 277 -18.78 16.33 1.50
N LYS A 278 -17.97 15.65 0.68
CA LYS A 278 -18.44 14.95 -0.54
C LYS A 278 -19.41 13.82 -0.26
N LEU A 279 -19.33 13.21 0.92
CA LEU A 279 -20.23 12.15 1.38
C LEU A 279 -21.48 12.68 2.10
N GLY A 280 -21.64 14.01 2.21
CA GLY A 280 -22.74 14.62 2.95
C GLY A 280 -22.61 14.53 4.48
N LEU A 281 -21.43 14.20 4.99
CA LEU A 281 -21.13 13.94 6.41
C LEU A 281 -20.32 15.08 7.05
N LYS A 282 -20.51 16.32 6.57
CA LYS A 282 -19.81 17.51 7.06
C LYS A 282 -20.04 17.69 8.56
N GLY A 283 -18.94 17.88 9.31
CA GLY A 283 -19.00 18.17 10.76
C GLY A 283 -19.22 16.95 11.66
N LEU A 284 -19.38 15.74 11.08
CA LEU A 284 -19.51 14.51 11.88
C LEU A 284 -18.23 14.18 12.66
N PHE A 285 -17.06 14.49 12.09
CA PHE A 285 -15.76 14.34 12.72
C PHE A 285 -14.97 15.65 12.66
N LYS A 286 -14.27 16.00 13.74
CA LYS A 286 -13.44 17.23 13.80
C LYS A 286 -12.16 17.10 12.95
N THR A 287 -11.51 15.96 13.02
CA THR A 287 -10.20 15.69 12.36
C THR A 287 -10.20 14.36 11.64
N PRO A 288 -11.01 14.19 10.57
CA PRO A 288 -11.06 12.94 9.86
C PRO A 288 -9.75 12.72 9.06
N LYS A 289 -9.26 11.50 9.06
CA LYS A 289 -8.10 11.13 8.23
C LYS A 289 -8.48 11.13 6.74
N PRO A 290 -7.56 11.55 5.86
CA PRO A 290 -7.81 11.50 4.42
C PRO A 290 -8.09 10.09 3.93
N VAL A 291 -9.17 9.90 3.18
CA VAL A 291 -9.50 8.60 2.55
C VAL A 291 -8.36 8.13 1.65
N GLY A 292 -7.67 9.05 0.97
CA GLY A 292 -6.51 8.76 0.14
C GLY A 292 -5.36 8.11 0.91
N LEU A 293 -5.09 8.55 2.15
CA LEU A 293 -4.06 7.96 3.02
C LEU A 293 -4.40 6.51 3.36
N ILE A 294 -5.61 6.28 3.89
CA ILE A 294 -6.04 4.93 4.28
C ILE A 294 -6.00 3.99 3.07
N LYS A 295 -6.54 4.46 1.94
CA LYS A 295 -6.50 3.71 0.69
C LYS A 295 -5.06 3.37 0.25
N TYR A 296 -4.12 4.32 0.36
CA TYR A 296 -2.72 4.10 0.04
C TYR A 296 -2.10 2.99 0.91
N LEU A 297 -2.25 3.08 2.23
CA LEU A 297 -1.75 2.09 3.18
C LEU A 297 -2.30 0.69 2.89
N LEU A 298 -3.61 0.58 2.66
CA LEU A 298 -4.27 -0.69 2.36
C LEU A 298 -3.82 -1.27 1.01
N LEU A 299 -3.70 -0.45 -0.03
CA LEU A 299 -3.25 -0.91 -1.35
C LEU A 299 -1.79 -1.39 -1.36
N CYS A 300 -0.95 -0.84 -0.49
CA CYS A 300 0.44 -1.26 -0.37
C CYS A 300 0.61 -2.61 0.35
N SER A 301 -0.23 -2.89 1.34
CA SER A 301 0.02 -3.91 2.35
C SER A 301 -0.99 -5.05 2.38
N THR A 302 -2.16 -4.86 1.76
CA THR A 302 -3.31 -5.74 1.96
C THR A 302 -3.66 -6.50 0.69
N PRO A 303 -3.45 -7.82 0.63
CA PRO A 303 -3.91 -8.66 -0.46
C PRO A 303 -5.44 -8.58 -0.64
N LYS A 304 -5.92 -8.85 -1.86
CA LYS A 304 -7.37 -8.92 -2.12
C LYS A 304 -8.04 -9.99 -1.23
N ASN A 305 -9.30 -9.75 -0.90
CA ASN A 305 -10.13 -10.65 -0.07
C ASN A 305 -9.61 -10.84 1.37
N SER A 306 -8.84 -9.87 1.88
CA SER A 306 -8.35 -9.87 3.25
C SER A 306 -9.32 -9.19 4.21
N ILE A 307 -9.27 -9.58 5.48
CA ILE A 307 -10.01 -8.90 6.55
C ILE A 307 -9.15 -7.75 7.08
N ILE A 308 -9.77 -6.57 7.16
CA ILE A 308 -9.19 -5.34 7.68
C ILE A 308 -9.96 -4.97 8.95
N LEU A 309 -9.26 -4.52 9.97
CA LEU A 309 -9.83 -4.08 11.24
C LEU A 309 -9.42 -2.64 11.54
N ASP A 310 -10.40 -1.84 11.94
CA ASP A 310 -10.22 -0.56 12.63
C ASP A 310 -11.06 -0.61 13.92
N PHE A 311 -10.43 -0.39 15.08
CA PHE A 311 -11.11 -0.48 16.37
C PHE A 311 -11.10 0.84 17.17
N PHE A 312 -10.58 1.92 16.59
CA PHE A 312 -10.69 3.28 17.12
C PHE A 312 -11.53 4.16 16.20
N CYS A 313 -12.60 3.60 15.65
CA CYS A 313 -13.57 4.36 14.86
C CYS A 313 -14.27 5.36 15.79
N ARG A 314 -13.83 6.62 15.79
CA ARG A 314 -14.38 7.68 16.66
C ARG A 314 -15.79 8.03 16.18
N GLN A 315 -16.82 7.58 16.89
CA GLN A 315 -18.12 8.21 16.85
C GLN A 315 -18.16 9.34 17.88
N ARG A 316 -18.84 10.44 17.54
CA ARG A 316 -19.36 11.33 18.59
C ARG A 316 -20.18 10.47 19.52
N ASP A 317 -19.82 10.42 20.78
CA ASP A 317 -20.76 10.10 21.84
C ASP A 317 -21.82 11.21 21.84
N ASN A 318 -22.82 11.06 21.02
CA ASN A 318 -24.10 11.68 21.31
C ASN A 318 -24.57 10.93 22.54
N SER A 319 -24.27 11.57 23.70
CA SER A 319 -24.96 11.36 24.97
C SER A 319 -26.30 10.69 24.73
N ALA A 320 -26.53 9.62 25.46
CA ALA A 320 -27.78 8.90 25.57
C ALA A 320 -28.98 9.83 25.74
N SER A 321 -29.52 10.33 24.62
CA SER A 321 -30.85 10.96 24.58
C SER A 321 -31.37 10.81 23.15
N GLY A 322 -32.04 9.67 22.87
CA GLY A 322 -32.93 9.60 21.73
C GLY A 322 -32.86 8.40 20.83
N TYR A 323 -32.65 7.20 21.33
CA TYR A 323 -33.20 6.00 20.67
C TYR A 323 -33.91 5.13 21.72
N ARG A 324 -35.08 5.62 22.14
CA ARG A 324 -36.15 4.75 22.64
C ARG A 324 -37.20 4.67 21.54
N SER A 325 -37.50 3.45 21.20
CA SER A 325 -38.51 2.84 20.33
C SER A 325 -38.05 2.45 18.96
#